data_371499069c1def3a261801d2f0f6659e
#
_entry.id   371499069c1def3a261801d2f0f6659e
#
_cell.length_a   1.000
_cell.length_b   1.000
_cell.length_c   1.000
_cell.angle_alpha   90.00
_cell.angle_beta   90.00
_cell.angle_gamma   90.00
#
_symmetry.space_group_name_H-M   'P 1'
#
loop_
_entity.id
_entity.type
_entity.pdbx_description
1 polymer ?
#
loop_
_entity_poly.entity_id
_entity_poly.type
_entity_poly.pdbx_seq_one_letter_code
_entity_poly.pdbx_strand_id
1 'polypeptide(L)' 'MAINWEPSEFDKAFLVSGTLLVALASGHSTLGYPKPVSVSADNQRDAKAKVRAMLLARDGLSEEDVIEDKLEVSV' A
#
# COMPACT_ATOMS: atom_id res chain seq x y z
N MET A 1 -10.66 14.87 32.43
CA MET A 1 -10.86 15.62 31.21
C MET A 1 -10.79 14.69 30.00
N ALA A 2 -11.76 14.82 29.20
CA ALA A 2 -11.72 14.03 27.99
C ALA A 2 -10.63 14.60 27.10
N ILE A 3 -9.81 13.73 26.66
CA ILE A 3 -8.86 14.10 25.65
C ILE A 3 -9.64 14.24 24.38
N ASN A 4 -9.67 15.39 23.90
CA ASN A 4 -10.32 15.65 22.67
C ASN A 4 -9.39 15.20 21.57
N TRP A 5 -9.29 13.90 21.43
CA TRP A 5 -8.41 13.31 20.46
C TRP A 5 -9.14 13.17 19.15
N GLU A 6 -8.66 13.86 18.18
CA GLU A 6 -9.21 13.74 16.86
C GLU A 6 -8.28 12.95 15.99
N PRO A 7 -8.78 11.88 15.41
CA PRO A 7 -7.93 10.96 14.70
C PRO A 7 -7.47 11.55 13.43
N SER A 8 -7.39 12.72 13.18
CA SER A 8 -6.84 12.77 11.92
C SER A 8 -6.99 13.92 11.09
N GLU A 9 -6.51 14.95 11.57
CA GLU A 9 -5.97 15.90 10.67
C GLU A 9 -4.78 15.32 9.92
N PHE A 10 -4.19 14.28 10.47
CA PHE A 10 -2.96 13.73 9.93
C PHE A 10 -3.14 12.35 9.32
N ASP A 11 -4.22 11.70 9.70
CA ASP A 11 -4.50 10.38 9.19
C ASP A 11 -5.67 10.46 8.23
N LYS A 12 -5.38 10.64 7.00
CA LYS A 12 -6.41 10.64 5.97
C LYS A 12 -6.57 9.22 5.46
N ALA A 13 -7.80 8.87 5.13
CA ALA A 13 -8.07 7.58 4.52
C ALA A 13 -7.95 7.69 3.01
N PHE A 14 -7.21 6.78 2.44
CA PHE A 14 -7.02 6.69 1.00
C PHE A 14 -7.40 5.30 0.53
N LEU A 15 -7.91 5.22 -0.69
CA LEU A 15 -8.14 3.93 -1.33
C LEU A 15 -6.98 3.67 -2.29
N VAL A 16 -6.37 2.52 -2.15
CA VAL A 16 -5.26 2.11 -3.00
C VAL A 16 -5.67 0.88 -3.77
N SER A 17 -5.50 0.93 -5.07
CA SER A 17 -5.82 -0.17 -5.97
C SER A 17 -4.65 -0.39 -6.92
N GLY A 18 -4.78 -1.37 -7.80
CA GLY A 18 -3.75 -1.67 -8.76
C GLY A 18 -2.89 -2.86 -8.35
N THR A 19 -1.73 -2.95 -8.96
CA THR A 19 -0.88 -4.13 -8.81
C THR A 19 0.58 -3.75 -8.68
N LEU A 20 1.38 -4.71 -8.18
CA LEU A 20 2.83 -4.66 -8.20
C LEU A 20 3.34 -5.80 -9.03
N LEU A 21 4.27 -5.52 -9.92
CA LEU A 21 5.00 -6.56 -10.63
C LEU A 21 6.28 -6.82 -9.85
N VAL A 22 6.49 -8.06 -9.47
CA VAL A 22 7.65 -8.43 -8.65
C VAL A 22 8.42 -9.58 -9.29
N ALA A 23 9.70 -9.63 -8.96
CA ALA A 23 10.57 -10.70 -9.41
C ALA A 23 10.60 -11.81 -8.36
N LEU A 24 10.46 -13.03 -8.80
CA LEU A 24 10.56 -14.20 -7.95
C LEU A 24 11.70 -15.08 -8.47
N ALA A 25 12.12 -16.03 -7.65
CA ALA A 25 13.12 -17.00 -8.09
C ALA A 25 12.66 -17.77 -9.32
N SER A 26 11.37 -17.98 -9.45
CA SER A 26 10.78 -18.72 -10.57
C SER A 26 10.31 -17.84 -11.73
N GLY A 27 10.53 -16.53 -11.66
CA GLY A 27 10.08 -15.62 -12.71
C GLY A 27 9.46 -14.36 -12.13
N HIS A 28 8.38 -13.92 -12.72
CA HIS A 28 7.67 -12.72 -12.30
C HIS A 28 6.29 -13.06 -11.76
N SER A 29 5.79 -12.22 -10.89
CA SER A 29 4.43 -12.36 -10.40
C SER A 29 3.81 -10.99 -10.22
N THR A 30 2.49 -10.96 -10.27
CA THR A 30 1.74 -9.73 -10.05
C THR A 30 1.01 -9.86 -8.73
N LEU A 31 1.24 -8.91 -7.84
CA LEU A 31 0.59 -8.86 -6.53
C LEU A 31 -0.45 -7.76 -6.50
N GLY A 32 -1.53 -8.03 -5.81
CA GLY A 32 -2.58 -7.01 -5.68
C GLY A 32 -3.69 -7.53 -4.80
N TYR A 33 -4.63 -6.64 -4.51
CA TYR A 33 -5.84 -7.01 -3.80
C TYR A 33 -7.00 -7.00 -4.78
N PRO A 34 -7.99 -7.87 -4.58
CA PRO A 34 -9.13 -7.94 -5.50
C PRO A 34 -10.00 -6.69 -5.46
N LYS A 35 -9.90 -5.91 -4.41
CA LYS A 35 -10.65 -4.67 -4.25
C LYS A 35 -9.74 -3.58 -3.71
N PRO A 36 -10.06 -2.31 -3.92
CA PRO A 36 -9.28 -1.24 -3.33
C PRO A 36 -9.17 -1.39 -1.82
N VAL A 37 -8.01 -1.08 -1.29
CA VAL A 37 -7.72 -1.19 0.13
C VAL A 37 -7.73 0.20 0.73
N SER A 38 -8.44 0.35 1.85
CA SER A 38 -8.45 1.60 2.58
C SER A 38 -7.29 1.62 3.56
N VAL A 39 -6.47 2.64 3.50
CA VAL A 39 -5.35 2.81 4.42
C VAL A 39 -5.31 4.23 4.94
N SER A 40 -4.84 4.38 6.16
CA SER A 40 -4.63 5.69 6.75
C SER A 40 -3.20 6.14 6.49
N ALA A 41 -3.04 7.36 6.04
CA ALA A 41 -1.72 7.90 5.74
C ALA A 41 -1.78 9.41 5.70
N ASP A 42 -0.63 10.05 5.75
CA ASP A 42 -0.55 11.51 5.70
C ASP A 42 -0.78 12.04 4.29
N ASN A 43 -0.38 11.29 3.29
CA ASN A 43 -0.50 11.70 1.90
C ASN A 43 -0.59 10.47 1.01
N GLN A 44 -0.79 10.71 -0.28
CA GLN A 44 -0.95 9.63 -1.24
C GLN A 44 0.29 8.76 -1.37
N ARG A 45 1.46 9.36 -1.31
CA ARG A 45 2.72 8.62 -1.38
C ARG A 45 2.82 7.63 -0.24
N ASP A 46 2.51 8.07 0.97
CA ASP A 46 2.59 7.21 2.14
C ASP A 46 1.54 6.11 2.09
N ALA A 47 0.34 6.41 1.60
CA ALA A 47 -0.69 5.41 1.44
C ALA A 47 -0.23 4.30 0.48
N LYS A 48 0.34 4.68 -0.62
CA LYS A 48 0.85 3.75 -1.61
C LYS A 48 1.99 2.91 -1.04
N ALA A 49 2.91 3.56 -0.32
CA ALA A 49 4.02 2.86 0.30
C ALA A 49 3.55 1.83 1.33
N LYS A 50 2.53 2.16 2.10
CA LYS A 50 1.97 1.23 3.08
C LYS A 50 1.39 -0.01 2.42
N VAL A 51 0.62 0.17 1.36
CA VAL A 51 0.02 -0.97 0.65
C VAL A 51 1.10 -1.80 -0.02
N ARG A 52 2.09 -1.16 -0.62
CA ARG A 52 3.20 -1.88 -1.22
C ARG A 52 3.91 -2.74 -0.19
N ALA A 53 4.20 -2.18 0.99
CA ALA A 53 4.83 -2.93 2.05
C ALA A 53 3.96 -4.11 2.51
N MET A 54 2.65 -3.92 2.61
CA MET A 54 1.73 -4.98 2.98
C MET A 54 1.75 -6.13 1.97
N LEU A 55 1.73 -5.81 0.70
CA LEU A 55 1.77 -6.82 -0.35
C LEU A 55 3.07 -7.59 -0.33
N LEU A 56 4.19 -6.90 -0.20
CA LEU A 56 5.49 -7.53 -0.17
C LEU A 56 5.65 -8.41 1.07
N ALA A 57 5.25 -7.92 2.22
CA ALA A 57 5.36 -8.68 3.46
C ALA A 57 4.52 -9.96 3.44
N ARG A 58 3.36 -9.92 2.80
CA ARG A 58 2.48 -11.08 2.71
C ARG A 58 3.18 -12.24 2.02
N ASP A 59 4.00 -11.94 1.03
CA ASP A 59 4.69 -12.97 0.26
C ASP A 59 6.18 -13.09 0.61
N GLY A 60 6.62 -12.44 1.66
CA GLY A 60 8.00 -12.53 2.09
C GLY A 60 9.00 -11.87 1.16
N LEU A 61 8.56 -10.85 0.44
CA LEU A 61 9.39 -10.14 -0.52
C LEU A 61 9.86 -8.82 0.04
N SER A 62 10.84 -8.20 -0.62
CA SER A 62 11.35 -6.90 -0.21
C SER A 62 11.19 -5.89 -1.35
N GLU A 63 11.48 -4.64 -1.04
CA GLU A 63 11.39 -3.57 -2.03
C GLU A 63 12.28 -3.83 -3.25
N GLU A 64 13.37 -4.52 -3.05
CA GLU A 64 14.30 -4.85 -4.13
C GLU A 64 13.67 -5.76 -5.17
N ASP A 65 12.64 -6.48 -4.80
CA ASP A 65 11.99 -7.41 -5.70
C ASP A 65 10.95 -6.74 -6.60
N VAL A 66 10.64 -5.48 -6.36
CA VAL A 66 9.63 -4.77 -7.13
C VAL A 66 10.22 -4.36 -8.48
N ILE A 67 9.59 -4.80 -9.56
CA ILE A 67 9.97 -4.45 -10.92
C ILE A 67 9.20 -3.21 -11.36
N GLU A 68 7.90 -3.21 -11.11
CA GLU A 68 7.05 -2.12 -11.53
C GLU A 68 5.94 -1.91 -10.53
N ASP A 69 5.72 -0.67 -10.14
CA ASP A 69 4.68 -0.29 -9.19
C ASP A 69 3.55 0.35 -9.97
N LYS A 70 2.45 -0.38 -10.10
CA LYS A 70 1.24 0.09 -10.78
C LYS A 70 0.12 0.36 -9.81
N LEU A 71 0.46 0.62 -8.55
CA LEU A 71 -0.55 0.98 -7.57
C LEU A 71 -1.05 2.40 -7.83
N GLU A 72 -2.34 2.58 -7.60
CA GLU A 72 -2.99 3.87 -7.75
C GLU A 72 -3.71 4.23 -6.48
N VAL A 73 -3.67 5.49 -6.13
CA VAL A 73 -4.29 6.01 -4.91
C VAL A 73 -5.40 6.96 -5.28
N SER A 74 -6.54 6.77 -4.64
CA SER A 74 -7.64 7.71 -4.76
C SER A 74 -8.13 8.12 -3.39
N VAL A 75 -8.81 9.22 -3.35
CA VAL A 75 -9.31 9.78 -2.08
C VAL A 75 -10.78 9.46 -1.92
#